data_1ce8abdd220128610511736855ced86f
#
_entry.id   1ce8abdd220128610511736855ced86f
#
_cell.length_a   1.000
_cell.length_b   1.000
_cell.length_c   1.000
_cell.angle_alpha   90.00
_cell.angle_beta   90.00
_cell.angle_gamma   90.00
#
_symmetry.space_group_name_H-M   'P 1'
#
loop_
_entity.id
_entity.type
_entity.pdbx_description
1 polymer ?
#
loop_
_entity_poly.entity_id
_entity_poly.type
_entity_poly.pdbx_seq_one_letter_code
_entity_poly.pdbx_strand_id
1 'polypeptide(L)'
;MSTFENIKKIWDENQHAGLQNPVYDQETFRKIVIARTKRNINKSMQYFWAAFVLQLLVYGLLSNVIVTHWSDQQTLLFCVVGIALFIPFTVVLMKKFKQMAITKPGNGRTSLYNYVFSQQTLLRSFYRFKRRYELLLVPVSTAIGVFLTFKLWVPGGIMAYPVGALITFALTVVSCAIAIYSENRKHLRKPLENLRQLLEEFKSKDAV
;
A
#
# COMPACT_ATOMS: atom_id res chain seq x y z
N MET A 1 13.78 -7.81 22.85
CA MET A 1 12.84 -8.67 23.58
C MET A 1 11.43 -8.19 23.28
N SER A 2 10.60 -9.04 22.71
CA SER A 2 9.33 -8.61 22.14
C SER A 2 8.27 -8.46 23.24
N THR A 3 7.45 -7.41 23.12
CA THR A 3 6.29 -7.14 23.99
C THR A 3 5.34 -8.35 24.10
N PHE A 4 5.44 -9.29 23.17
CA PHE A 4 4.65 -10.52 23.14
C PHE A 4 5.11 -11.56 24.18
N GLU A 5 6.41 -11.69 24.41
CA GLU A 5 6.94 -12.60 25.45
C GLU A 5 6.58 -12.10 26.85
N ASN A 6 6.59 -10.79 27.08
CA ASN A 6 6.15 -10.22 28.36
C ASN A 6 4.65 -10.46 28.59
N ILE A 7 3.81 -10.36 27.54
CA ILE A 7 2.36 -10.63 27.68
C ILE A 7 2.11 -12.12 27.92
N LYS A 8 2.88 -13.01 27.27
CA LYS A 8 2.79 -14.45 27.48
C LYS A 8 3.24 -14.83 28.89
N LYS A 9 4.31 -14.22 29.39
CA LYS A 9 4.81 -14.45 30.76
C LYS A 9 3.81 -14.02 31.83
N ILE A 10 3.18 -12.86 31.67
CA ILE A 10 2.09 -12.38 32.55
C ILE A 10 0.86 -13.30 32.46
N TRP A 11 0.61 -13.90 31.31
CA TRP A 11 -0.46 -14.86 31.08
C TRP A 11 -0.18 -16.18 31.81
N ASP A 12 1.01 -16.73 31.70
CA ASP A 12 1.42 -18.01 32.29
C ASP A 12 1.53 -17.87 33.83
N GLU A 13 2.03 -16.74 34.38
CA GLU A 13 2.09 -16.44 35.81
C GLU A 13 0.69 -16.35 36.47
N ASN A 14 -0.31 -15.78 35.75
CA ASN A 14 -1.68 -15.70 36.24
C ASN A 14 -2.46 -17.02 36.14
N GLN A 15 -2.07 -17.97 35.27
CA GLN A 15 -2.65 -19.33 35.26
C GLN A 15 -2.23 -20.19 36.45
N HIS A 16 -1.03 -19.98 36.98
CA HIS A 16 -0.54 -20.74 38.15
C HIS A 16 -1.01 -20.18 39.52
N ALA A 17 -1.57 -18.98 39.54
CA ALA A 17 -2.00 -18.32 40.78
C ALA A 17 -3.40 -18.71 41.27
N GLY A 18 -4.03 -19.77 40.74
CA GLY A 18 -5.24 -20.38 41.31
C GLY A 18 -6.46 -19.46 41.54
N LEU A 19 -6.46 -18.27 40.99
CA LEU A 19 -7.50 -17.27 41.16
C LEU A 19 -8.49 -17.34 40.01
N GLN A 20 -9.74 -17.51 40.36
CA GLN A 20 -10.98 -17.39 39.63
C GLN A 20 -10.81 -16.63 38.31
N ASN A 21 -11.29 -17.23 37.20
CA ASN A 21 -11.34 -16.68 35.83
C ASN A 21 -11.04 -15.18 35.81
N PRO A 22 -9.90 -14.74 35.30
CA PRO A 22 -9.75 -13.32 35.05
C PRO A 22 -10.87 -12.98 34.09
N VAL A 23 -11.88 -12.29 34.56
CA VAL A 23 -12.79 -11.53 33.71
C VAL A 23 -11.85 -10.60 32.96
N TYR A 24 -11.33 -11.09 31.84
CA TYR A 24 -10.53 -10.26 30.93
C TYR A 24 -11.46 -9.13 30.60
N ASP A 25 -11.21 -8.00 31.23
CA ASP A 25 -12.10 -6.85 31.16
C ASP A 25 -12.34 -6.62 29.68
N GLN A 26 -13.59 -6.76 29.25
CA GLN A 26 -14.01 -6.65 27.86
C GLN A 26 -13.47 -5.35 27.26
N GLU A 27 -13.25 -4.37 28.11
CA GLU A 27 -12.65 -3.09 27.77
C GLU A 27 -11.15 -3.20 27.45
N THR A 28 -10.40 -3.98 28.20
CA THR A 28 -8.96 -4.22 27.95
C THR A 28 -8.75 -4.98 26.66
N PHE A 29 -9.53 -6.02 26.40
CA PHE A 29 -9.50 -6.73 25.12
C PHE A 29 -9.81 -5.79 23.92
N ARG A 30 -10.85 -4.96 24.07
CA ARG A 30 -11.22 -3.96 23.07
C ARG A 30 -10.09 -2.97 22.81
N LYS A 31 -9.45 -2.42 23.85
CA LYS A 31 -8.30 -1.51 23.74
C LYS A 31 -7.15 -2.15 22.97
N ILE A 32 -6.82 -3.42 23.27
CA ILE A 32 -5.74 -4.16 22.58
C ILE A 32 -6.07 -4.35 21.09
N VAL A 33 -7.26 -4.80 20.75
CA VAL A 33 -7.67 -5.03 19.36
C VAL A 33 -7.68 -3.73 18.56
N ILE A 34 -8.23 -2.65 19.12
CA ILE A 34 -8.22 -1.33 18.49
C ILE A 34 -6.78 -0.86 18.26
N ALA A 35 -5.90 -0.98 19.25
CA ALA A 35 -4.50 -0.57 19.15
C ALA A 35 -3.74 -1.38 18.06
N ARG A 36 -3.93 -2.71 18.01
CA ARG A 36 -3.34 -3.57 16.97
C ARG A 36 -3.86 -3.21 15.58
N THR A 37 -5.18 -3.04 15.44
CA THR A 37 -5.82 -2.66 14.18
C THR A 37 -5.32 -1.30 13.72
N LYS A 38 -5.31 -0.30 14.59
CA LYS A 38 -4.80 1.05 14.30
C LYS A 38 -3.32 1.04 13.88
N ARG A 39 -2.49 0.24 14.53
CA ARG A 39 -1.06 0.09 14.16
C ARG A 39 -0.90 -0.48 12.75
N ASN A 40 -1.69 -1.50 12.38
CA ASN A 40 -1.64 -2.09 11.05
C ASN A 40 -2.15 -1.11 9.98
N ILE A 41 -3.23 -0.38 10.28
CA ILE A 41 -3.78 0.65 9.39
C ILE A 41 -2.77 1.80 9.22
N ASN A 42 -2.14 2.28 10.28
CA ASN A 42 -1.17 3.36 10.19
C ASN A 42 0.02 3.02 9.28
N LYS A 43 0.50 1.76 9.29
CA LYS A 43 1.54 1.32 8.35
C LYS A 43 1.09 1.39 6.90
N SER A 44 -0.16 1.02 6.62
CA SER A 44 -0.74 1.13 5.28
C SER A 44 -1.01 2.59 4.90
N MET A 45 -1.39 3.43 5.88
CA MET A 45 -1.59 4.88 5.68
C MET A 45 -0.29 5.59 5.33
N GLN A 46 0.82 5.29 6.01
CA GLN A 46 2.14 5.83 5.65
C GLN A 46 2.52 5.47 4.21
N TYR A 47 2.24 4.23 3.81
CA TYR A 47 2.42 3.82 2.43
C TYR A 47 1.58 4.65 1.44
N PHE A 48 0.31 4.90 1.76
CA PHE A 48 -0.56 5.71 0.90
C PHE A 48 -0.05 7.14 0.74
N TRP A 49 0.45 7.74 1.82
CA TRP A 49 1.08 9.05 1.78
C TRP A 49 2.34 9.06 0.91
N ALA A 50 3.23 8.08 1.09
CA ALA A 50 4.44 7.96 0.29
C ALA A 50 4.12 7.78 -1.21
N ALA A 51 3.15 6.91 -1.53
CA ALA A 51 2.70 6.72 -2.91
C ALA A 51 2.10 8.00 -3.52
N PHE A 52 1.32 8.74 -2.75
CA PHE A 52 0.72 10.00 -3.18
C PHE A 52 1.79 11.07 -3.46
N VAL A 53 2.75 11.24 -2.54
CA VAL A 53 3.87 12.19 -2.73
C VAL A 53 4.69 11.82 -3.97
N LEU A 54 5.00 10.52 -4.16
CA LEU A 54 5.72 10.06 -5.34
C LEU A 54 4.97 10.41 -6.63
N GLN A 55 3.64 10.27 -6.65
CA GLN A 55 2.83 10.65 -7.81
C GLN A 55 2.86 12.15 -8.09
N LEU A 56 2.81 12.98 -7.04
CA LEU A 56 2.95 14.44 -7.21
C LEU A 56 4.30 14.81 -7.83
N LEU A 57 5.39 14.13 -7.42
CA LEU A 57 6.70 14.32 -8.04
C LEU A 57 6.70 13.94 -9.52
N VAL A 58 6.10 12.79 -9.87
CA VAL A 58 5.98 12.37 -11.28
C VAL A 58 5.18 13.39 -12.10
N TYR A 59 4.05 13.86 -11.57
CA TYR A 59 3.25 14.90 -12.24
C TYR A 59 4.06 16.20 -12.43
N GLY A 60 4.80 16.63 -11.40
CA GLY A 60 5.67 17.81 -11.49
C GLY A 60 6.75 17.67 -12.56
N LEU A 61 7.42 16.52 -12.62
CA LEU A 61 8.44 16.24 -13.63
C LEU A 61 7.84 16.24 -15.04
N LEU A 62 6.73 15.52 -15.27
CA LEU A 62 6.08 15.49 -16.58
C LEU A 62 5.54 16.87 -17.00
N SER A 63 4.98 17.64 -16.05
CA SER A 63 4.53 19.00 -16.31
C SER A 63 5.70 19.92 -16.68
N ASN A 64 6.84 19.81 -16.02
CA ASN A 64 8.05 20.55 -16.36
C ASN A 64 8.52 20.23 -17.79
N VAL A 65 8.53 18.94 -18.16
CA VAL A 65 8.89 18.52 -19.53
C VAL A 65 7.90 19.09 -20.56
N ILE A 66 6.60 19.13 -20.25
CA ILE A 66 5.58 19.76 -21.11
C ILE A 66 5.90 21.23 -21.36
N VAL A 67 6.20 21.98 -20.30
CA VAL A 67 6.45 23.42 -20.39
C VAL A 67 7.73 23.71 -21.18
N THR A 68 8.79 22.93 -20.96
CA THR A 68 10.10 23.15 -21.61
C THR A 68 10.11 22.69 -23.08
N HIS A 69 9.28 21.72 -23.44
CA HIS A 69 9.25 21.13 -24.81
C HIS A 69 7.88 21.30 -25.48
N TRP A 70 7.23 22.45 -25.26
CA TRP A 70 5.87 22.70 -25.75
C TRP A 70 5.73 22.58 -27.28
N SER A 71 6.77 22.89 -28.03
CA SER A 71 6.77 22.82 -29.52
C SER A 71 6.88 21.38 -30.06
N ASP A 72 7.28 20.40 -29.23
CA ASP A 72 7.43 19.03 -29.68
C ASP A 72 6.17 18.21 -29.35
N GLN A 73 5.29 18.07 -30.36
CA GLN A 73 4.02 17.36 -30.23
C GLN A 73 4.17 15.91 -29.73
N GLN A 74 5.24 15.20 -30.12
CA GLN A 74 5.47 13.83 -29.67
C GLN A 74 5.78 13.78 -28.17
N THR A 75 6.70 14.61 -27.70
CA THR A 75 7.03 14.71 -26.28
C THR A 75 5.79 15.09 -25.44
N LEU A 76 5.01 16.06 -25.93
CA LEU A 76 3.78 16.49 -25.30
C LEU A 76 2.78 15.34 -25.18
N LEU A 77 2.55 14.59 -26.27
CA LEU A 77 1.65 13.43 -26.28
C LEU A 77 2.04 12.39 -25.22
N PHE A 78 3.32 11.99 -25.17
CA PHE A 78 3.80 11.00 -24.22
C PHE A 78 3.70 11.49 -22.78
N CYS A 79 3.95 12.76 -22.50
CA CYS A 79 3.78 13.34 -21.15
C CYS A 79 2.30 13.35 -20.74
N VAL A 80 1.39 13.76 -21.62
CA VAL A 80 -0.06 13.78 -21.34
C VAL A 80 -0.58 12.37 -21.11
N VAL A 81 -0.19 11.40 -21.93
CA VAL A 81 -0.53 9.98 -21.74
C VAL A 81 0.04 9.47 -20.41
N GLY A 82 1.29 9.82 -20.08
CA GLY A 82 1.92 9.48 -18.80
C GLY A 82 1.12 10.01 -17.62
N ILE A 83 0.71 11.27 -17.62
CA ILE A 83 -0.13 11.86 -16.58
C ILE A 83 -1.48 11.14 -16.50
N ALA A 84 -2.17 10.96 -17.63
CA ALA A 84 -3.48 10.32 -17.71
C ALA A 84 -3.47 8.89 -17.13
N LEU A 85 -2.37 8.18 -17.32
CA LEU A 85 -2.17 6.80 -16.84
C LEU A 85 -2.18 6.71 -15.31
N PHE A 86 -1.72 7.73 -14.60
CA PHE A 86 -1.68 7.74 -13.13
C PHE A 86 -2.98 8.24 -12.48
N ILE A 87 -3.85 8.96 -13.20
CA ILE A 87 -5.09 9.53 -12.65
C ILE A 87 -6.00 8.47 -12.01
N PRO A 88 -6.33 7.32 -12.66
CA PRO A 88 -7.22 6.32 -12.06
C PRO A 88 -6.68 5.78 -10.74
N PHE A 89 -5.36 5.58 -10.65
CA PHE A 89 -4.73 5.10 -9.42
C PHE A 89 -4.84 6.13 -8.30
N THR A 90 -4.56 7.40 -8.59
CA THR A 90 -4.69 8.51 -7.63
C THR A 90 -6.11 8.61 -7.08
N VAL A 91 -7.12 8.53 -7.95
CA VAL A 91 -8.53 8.60 -7.55
C VAL A 91 -8.91 7.44 -6.63
N VAL A 92 -8.52 6.20 -6.98
CA VAL A 92 -8.81 5.03 -6.14
C VAL A 92 -8.06 5.09 -4.82
N LEU A 93 -6.78 5.52 -4.83
CA LEU A 93 -5.96 5.72 -3.65
C LEU A 93 -6.64 6.68 -2.67
N MET A 94 -7.06 7.86 -3.14
CA MET A 94 -7.71 8.89 -2.33
C MET A 94 -9.06 8.42 -1.77
N LYS A 95 -9.89 7.74 -2.58
CA LYS A 95 -11.16 7.18 -2.11
C LYS A 95 -10.95 6.15 -1.00
N LYS A 96 -10.01 5.23 -1.16
CA LYS A 96 -9.73 4.19 -0.14
C LYS A 96 -9.11 4.77 1.12
N PHE A 97 -8.21 5.74 0.98
CA PHE A 97 -7.66 6.49 2.08
C PHE A 97 -8.76 7.16 2.92
N LYS A 98 -9.66 7.92 2.27
CA LYS A 98 -10.79 8.57 2.93
C LYS A 98 -11.69 7.56 3.66
N GLN A 99 -12.01 6.44 3.01
CA GLN A 99 -12.82 5.38 3.63
C GLN A 99 -12.17 4.79 4.89
N MET A 100 -10.86 4.50 4.85
CA MET A 100 -10.13 3.99 6.02
C MET A 100 -10.07 5.00 7.17
N ALA A 101 -9.89 6.28 6.86
CA ALA A 101 -9.80 7.34 7.86
C ALA A 101 -11.14 7.61 8.58
N ILE A 102 -12.27 7.49 7.85
CA ILE A 102 -13.60 7.77 8.41
C ILE A 102 -14.14 6.61 9.24
N THR A 103 -13.74 5.37 8.96
CA THR A 103 -14.25 4.19 9.65
C THR A 103 -13.76 4.18 11.11
N LYS A 104 -14.68 4.41 12.05
CA LYS A 104 -14.40 4.42 13.50
C LYS A 104 -14.85 3.11 14.16
N PRO A 105 -14.15 2.66 15.21
CA PRO A 105 -14.62 1.54 16.02
C PRO A 105 -15.87 1.95 16.79
N GLY A 106 -16.93 1.16 16.70
CA GLY A 106 -18.15 1.37 17.48
C GLY A 106 -18.08 0.72 18.87
N ASN A 107 -19.13 0.90 19.68
CA ASN A 107 -19.23 0.29 21.00
C ASN A 107 -19.83 -1.12 20.90
N GLY A 108 -19.21 -2.09 21.60
CA GLY A 108 -19.62 -3.49 21.62
C GLY A 108 -18.77 -4.45 20.76
N ARG A 109 -18.86 -5.75 21.08
CA ARG A 109 -18.02 -6.81 20.46
C ARG A 109 -18.34 -6.99 18.96
N THR A 110 -19.60 -7.06 18.61
CA THR A 110 -20.06 -7.19 17.21
C THR A 110 -19.64 -5.99 16.37
N SER A 111 -19.69 -4.79 16.96
CA SER A 111 -19.24 -3.56 16.31
C SER A 111 -17.72 -3.56 16.10
N LEU A 112 -16.94 -4.13 17.03
CA LEU A 112 -15.50 -4.26 16.92
C LEU A 112 -15.11 -5.26 15.82
N TYR A 113 -15.78 -6.41 15.75
CA TYR A 113 -15.60 -7.38 14.67
C TYR A 113 -15.88 -6.75 13.31
N ASN A 114 -17.01 -6.05 13.17
CA ASN A 114 -17.39 -5.37 11.94
C ASN A 114 -16.39 -4.28 11.54
N TYR A 115 -15.81 -3.58 12.51
CA TYR A 115 -14.75 -2.61 12.28
C TYR A 115 -13.50 -3.27 11.68
N VAL A 116 -12.98 -4.32 12.31
CA VAL A 116 -11.78 -5.06 11.82
C VAL A 116 -12.05 -5.67 10.45
N PHE A 117 -13.23 -6.28 10.25
CA PHE A 117 -13.65 -6.87 8.99
C PHE A 117 -13.75 -5.83 7.85
N SER A 118 -14.35 -4.67 8.14
CA SER A 118 -14.43 -3.56 7.18
C SER A 118 -13.04 -3.07 6.76
N GLN A 119 -12.13 -2.88 7.72
CA GLN A 119 -10.76 -2.46 7.45
C GLN A 119 -9.99 -3.50 6.62
N GLN A 120 -10.13 -4.79 6.95
CA GLN A 120 -9.52 -5.87 6.18
C GLN A 120 -10.05 -5.89 4.74
N THR A 121 -11.36 -5.76 4.56
CA THR A 121 -12.01 -5.78 3.24
C THR A 121 -11.57 -4.60 2.38
N LEU A 122 -11.49 -3.40 2.96
CA LEU A 122 -11.00 -2.21 2.28
C LEU A 122 -9.54 -2.38 1.84
N LEU A 123 -8.67 -2.84 2.74
CA LEU A 123 -7.25 -3.06 2.43
C LEU A 123 -7.06 -4.17 1.38
N ARG A 124 -7.81 -5.27 1.47
CA ARG A 124 -7.79 -6.37 0.50
C ARG A 124 -8.27 -5.94 -0.88
N SER A 125 -9.32 -5.14 -0.95
CA SER A 125 -9.85 -4.58 -2.20
C SER A 125 -8.82 -3.66 -2.86
N PHE A 126 -8.18 -2.79 -2.07
CA PHE A 126 -7.10 -1.93 -2.56
C PHE A 126 -5.89 -2.73 -3.06
N TYR A 127 -5.43 -3.72 -2.29
CA TYR A 127 -4.29 -4.57 -2.67
C TYR A 127 -4.52 -5.30 -4.00
N ARG A 128 -5.73 -5.84 -4.22
CA ARG A 128 -6.10 -6.51 -5.49
C ARG A 128 -6.11 -5.54 -6.68
N PHE A 129 -6.69 -4.35 -6.47
CA PHE A 129 -6.68 -3.30 -7.49
C PHE A 129 -5.26 -2.86 -7.82
N LYS A 130 -4.46 -2.52 -6.80
CA LYS A 130 -3.07 -2.10 -6.93
C LYS A 130 -2.25 -3.12 -7.73
N ARG A 131 -2.31 -4.39 -7.36
CA ARG A 131 -1.54 -5.45 -8.02
C ARG A 131 -1.85 -5.57 -9.51
N ARG A 132 -3.13 -5.48 -9.89
CA ARG A 132 -3.54 -5.53 -11.30
C ARG A 132 -3.08 -4.30 -12.06
N TYR A 133 -3.20 -3.16 -11.41
CA TYR A 133 -2.83 -1.89 -12.00
C TYR A 133 -1.31 -1.77 -12.20
N GLU A 134 -0.51 -2.18 -11.23
CA GLU A 134 0.95 -2.18 -11.33
C GLU A 134 1.47 -3.07 -12.47
N LEU A 135 0.81 -4.20 -12.71
CA LEU A 135 1.19 -5.09 -13.82
C LEU A 135 1.13 -4.40 -15.19
N LEU A 136 0.18 -3.51 -15.39
CA LEU A 136 0.02 -2.74 -16.63
C LEU A 136 0.81 -1.42 -16.58
N LEU A 137 0.73 -0.73 -15.44
CA LEU A 137 1.34 0.59 -15.28
C LEU A 137 2.86 0.55 -15.40
N VAL A 138 3.53 -0.42 -14.76
CA VAL A 138 4.99 -0.46 -14.70
C VAL A 138 5.61 -0.56 -16.10
N PRO A 139 5.26 -1.53 -16.96
CA PRO A 139 5.86 -1.60 -18.28
C PRO A 139 5.54 -0.38 -19.14
N VAL A 140 4.30 0.13 -19.11
CA VAL A 140 3.89 1.27 -19.92
C VAL A 140 4.56 2.56 -19.46
N SER A 141 4.56 2.85 -18.16
CA SER A 141 5.22 4.04 -17.62
C SER A 141 6.74 3.99 -17.81
N THR A 142 7.35 2.81 -17.68
CA THR A 142 8.77 2.62 -17.97
C THR A 142 9.09 2.86 -19.45
N ALA A 143 8.24 2.37 -20.36
CA ALA A 143 8.42 2.63 -21.80
C ALA A 143 8.36 4.13 -22.10
N ILE A 144 7.38 4.84 -21.55
CA ILE A 144 7.26 6.30 -21.69
C ILE A 144 8.50 7.00 -21.11
N GLY A 145 8.93 6.61 -19.90
CA GLY A 145 10.10 7.19 -19.24
C GLY A 145 11.39 6.97 -20.03
N VAL A 146 11.65 5.77 -20.53
CA VAL A 146 12.81 5.46 -21.36
C VAL A 146 12.75 6.24 -22.67
N PHE A 147 11.57 6.29 -23.32
CA PHE A 147 11.41 7.07 -24.55
C PHE A 147 11.74 8.55 -24.33
N LEU A 148 11.17 9.18 -23.32
CA LEU A 148 11.44 10.58 -23.00
C LEU A 148 12.91 10.82 -22.64
N THR A 149 13.52 9.92 -21.84
CA THR A 149 14.92 10.03 -21.45
C THR A 149 15.85 9.98 -22.65
N PHE A 150 15.68 8.99 -23.52
CA PHE A 150 16.52 8.88 -24.72
C PHE A 150 16.28 10.03 -25.70
N LYS A 151 15.02 10.46 -25.88
CA LYS A 151 14.70 11.55 -26.78
C LYS A 151 15.28 12.89 -26.32
N LEU A 152 15.28 13.18 -25.01
CA LEU A 152 15.66 14.48 -24.47
C LEU A 152 17.14 14.60 -24.12
N TRP A 153 17.79 13.49 -23.72
CA TRP A 153 19.15 13.54 -23.21
C TRP A 153 20.17 12.74 -24.01
N VAL A 154 19.74 11.83 -24.91
CA VAL A 154 20.66 11.05 -25.73
C VAL A 154 20.70 11.57 -27.15
N PRO A 155 21.85 12.05 -27.66
CA PRO A 155 21.97 12.52 -29.05
C PRO A 155 21.59 11.40 -30.03
N GLY A 156 20.66 11.71 -30.93
CA GLY A 156 20.11 10.75 -31.91
C GLY A 156 18.97 9.86 -31.36
N GLY A 157 18.63 9.98 -30.09
CA GLY A 157 17.47 9.29 -29.49
C GLY A 157 17.56 7.77 -29.48
N ILE A 158 16.40 7.09 -29.43
CA ILE A 158 16.31 5.63 -29.40
C ILE A 158 16.85 5.01 -30.70
N MET A 159 16.69 5.69 -31.81
CA MET A 159 17.10 5.15 -33.13
C MET A 159 18.63 5.00 -33.23
N ALA A 160 19.40 5.87 -32.56
CA ALA A 160 20.85 5.78 -32.53
C ALA A 160 21.36 4.65 -31.59
N TYR A 161 20.61 4.36 -30.51
CA TYR A 161 21.02 3.40 -29.48
C TYR A 161 19.89 2.44 -29.08
N PRO A 162 19.32 1.64 -29.99
CA PRO A 162 18.14 0.81 -29.71
C PRO A 162 18.44 -0.29 -28.65
N VAL A 163 19.64 -0.88 -28.69
CA VAL A 163 20.05 -1.90 -27.71
C VAL A 163 20.18 -1.28 -26.32
N GLY A 164 20.77 -0.08 -26.22
CA GLY A 164 20.87 0.65 -24.95
C GLY A 164 19.50 0.97 -24.35
N ALA A 165 18.56 1.41 -25.17
CA ALA A 165 17.19 1.66 -24.73
C ALA A 165 16.49 0.39 -24.23
N LEU A 166 16.65 -0.75 -24.94
CA LEU A 166 16.10 -2.03 -24.53
C LEU A 166 16.67 -2.54 -23.20
N ILE A 167 17.99 -2.43 -23.02
CA ILE A 167 18.65 -2.82 -21.77
C ILE A 167 18.17 -1.93 -20.62
N THR A 168 18.12 -0.61 -20.81
CA THR A 168 17.62 0.34 -19.82
C THR A 168 16.18 0.03 -19.44
N PHE A 169 15.32 -0.24 -20.41
CA PHE A 169 13.94 -0.65 -20.19
C PHE A 169 13.86 -1.93 -19.34
N ALA A 170 14.59 -2.99 -19.73
CA ALA A 170 14.56 -4.26 -19.02
C ALA A 170 15.06 -4.13 -17.58
N LEU A 171 16.19 -3.45 -17.36
CA LEU A 171 16.74 -3.21 -16.02
C LEU A 171 15.78 -2.40 -15.14
N THR A 172 15.16 -1.36 -15.70
CA THR A 172 14.19 -0.53 -14.96
C THR A 172 12.96 -1.34 -14.57
N VAL A 173 12.38 -2.14 -15.49
CA VAL A 173 11.22 -3.00 -15.19
C VAL A 173 11.55 -4.00 -14.10
N VAL A 174 12.70 -4.68 -14.17
CA VAL A 174 13.15 -5.64 -13.15
C VAL A 174 13.34 -4.96 -11.80
N SER A 175 14.01 -3.82 -11.76
CA SER A 175 14.24 -3.05 -10.53
C SER A 175 12.93 -2.60 -9.89
N CYS A 176 11.99 -2.07 -10.70
CA CYS A 176 10.64 -1.71 -10.26
C CYS A 176 9.88 -2.93 -9.72
N ALA A 177 9.94 -4.09 -10.39
CA ALA A 177 9.26 -5.30 -9.95
C ALA A 177 9.76 -5.77 -8.56
N ILE A 178 11.08 -5.75 -8.35
CA ILE A 178 11.70 -6.09 -7.05
C ILE A 178 11.28 -5.10 -5.96
N ALA A 179 11.33 -3.81 -6.24
CA ALA A 179 10.91 -2.76 -5.31
C ALA A 179 9.44 -2.91 -4.91
N ILE A 180 8.55 -3.06 -5.89
CA ILE A 180 7.11 -3.27 -5.69
C ILE A 180 6.82 -4.54 -4.89
N TYR A 181 7.50 -5.64 -5.19
CA TYR A 181 7.35 -6.88 -4.43
C TYR A 181 7.71 -6.72 -2.96
N SER A 182 8.87 -6.11 -2.69
CA SER A 182 9.34 -5.84 -1.32
C SER A 182 8.39 -4.93 -0.55
N GLU A 183 7.94 -3.86 -1.19
CA GLU A 183 7.04 -2.86 -0.62
C GLU A 183 5.65 -3.44 -0.34
N ASN A 184 5.06 -4.14 -1.29
CA ASN A 184 3.77 -4.80 -1.14
C ASN A 184 3.77 -5.82 0.01
N ARG A 185 4.87 -6.56 0.19
CA ARG A 185 5.03 -7.51 1.28
C ARG A 185 5.02 -6.80 2.65
N LYS A 186 5.75 -5.69 2.79
CA LYS A 186 5.92 -4.98 4.07
C LYS A 186 4.68 -4.17 4.49
N HIS A 187 4.08 -3.45 3.54
CA HIS A 187 3.09 -2.42 3.83
C HIS A 187 1.63 -2.84 3.59
N LEU A 188 1.40 -3.90 2.80
CA LEU A 188 0.06 -4.36 2.49
C LEU A 188 -0.19 -5.80 2.93
N ARG A 189 0.68 -6.74 2.54
CA ARG A 189 0.45 -8.17 2.81
C ARG A 189 0.53 -8.50 4.30
N LYS A 190 1.60 -8.07 5.00
CA LYS A 190 1.73 -8.31 6.44
C LYS A 190 0.61 -7.69 7.28
N PRO A 191 0.22 -6.40 7.11
CA PRO A 191 -0.94 -5.85 7.79
C PRO A 191 -2.23 -6.60 7.52
N LEU A 192 -2.44 -7.07 6.28
CA LEU A 192 -3.63 -7.83 5.89
C LEU A 192 -3.68 -9.21 6.56
N GLU A 193 -2.55 -9.92 6.65
CA GLU A 193 -2.42 -11.18 7.37
C GLU A 193 -2.68 -10.99 8.88
N ASN A 194 -2.12 -9.94 9.48
CA ASN A 194 -2.37 -9.62 10.90
C ASN A 194 -3.85 -9.33 11.19
N LEU A 195 -4.53 -8.59 10.29
CA LEU A 195 -5.97 -8.33 10.45
C LEU A 195 -6.81 -9.61 10.27
N ARG A 196 -6.37 -10.52 9.41
CA ARG A 196 -7.01 -11.82 9.23
C ARG A 196 -6.88 -12.67 10.50
N GLN A 197 -5.69 -12.75 11.09
CA GLN A 197 -5.47 -13.48 12.34
C GLN A 197 -6.35 -12.94 13.47
N LEU A 198 -6.46 -11.61 13.60
CA LEU A 198 -7.38 -11.01 14.56
C LEU A 198 -8.83 -11.45 14.35
N LEU A 199 -9.29 -11.55 13.11
CA LEU A 199 -10.65 -12.03 12.82
C LEU A 199 -10.85 -13.52 13.13
N GLU A 200 -9.82 -14.34 12.94
CA GLU A 200 -9.83 -15.77 13.30
C GLU A 200 -9.88 -15.94 14.83
N GLU A 201 -9.15 -15.09 15.61
CA GLU A 201 -9.23 -15.04 17.06
C GLU A 201 -10.64 -14.71 17.58
N PHE A 202 -11.38 -13.82 16.87
CA PHE A 202 -12.78 -13.55 17.24
C PHE A 202 -13.67 -14.77 17.03
N LYS A 203 -13.51 -15.50 15.90
CA LYS A 203 -14.32 -16.68 15.58
C LYS A 203 -14.08 -17.84 16.54
N SER A 204 -12.83 -18.09 16.94
CA SER A 204 -12.49 -19.16 17.87
C SER A 204 -13.06 -18.94 19.27
N LYS A 205 -13.23 -17.68 19.70
CA LYS A 205 -13.84 -17.34 20.99
C LYS A 205 -15.39 -17.34 20.99
N ASP A 206 -16.01 -17.36 19.80
CA ASP A 206 -17.47 -17.50 19.68
C ASP A 206 -17.90 -18.97 19.55
N ALA A 207 -16.94 -19.89 19.42
CA ALA A 207 -17.17 -21.33 19.30
C ALA A 207 -16.99 -22.11 20.64
N VAL A 208 -16.66 -21.42 21.73
CA VAL A 208 -16.56 -21.91 23.11
C VAL A 208 -17.59 -21.24 24.00
#